data_23f9096d49dd8a8d6ef08a30a84f2759
#
_entry.id   23f9096d49dd8a8d6ef08a30a84f2759
#
_cell.length_a   1.000
_cell.length_b   1.000
_cell.length_c   1.000
_cell.angle_alpha   90.00
_cell.angle_beta   90.00
_cell.angle_gamma   90.00
#
_symmetry.space_group_name_H-M   'P 1'
#
loop_
_entity.id
_entity.type
_entity.pdbx_description
1 polymer ?
#
loop_
_entity_poly.entity_id
_entity_poly.type
_entity_poly.pdbx_seq_one_letter_code
_entity_poly.pdbx_strand_id
1 'polypeptide(L)'
;MKKKISYNINPVVNEFLNKVKILLGNRLKKAILYGSYARGDYNNSSDIDIMILTDFSKEEIEEYRDKISDIAFDIELSTGYIISPIIRNIDIFNIRTSYIPFYHNVEKEGVILIGWWK
;
A
#
# COMPACT_ATOMS: atom_id res chain seq x y z
N MET A 1 -14.63 10.73 9.33
CA MET A 1 -15.13 9.35 9.35
C MET A 1 -14.14 8.42 8.67
N LYS A 2 -13.86 7.29 9.28
CA LYS A 2 -12.99 6.29 8.68
C LYS A 2 -13.69 5.56 7.55
N LYS A 3 -12.98 5.40 6.44
CA LYS A 3 -13.44 4.51 5.37
C LYS A 3 -13.15 3.07 5.74
N LYS A 4 -14.00 2.17 5.29
CA LYS A 4 -13.81 0.74 5.45
C LYS A 4 -13.35 0.14 4.13
N ILE A 5 -12.40 -0.81 4.20
CA ILE A 5 -12.04 -1.57 3.03
C ILE A 5 -13.10 -2.63 2.75
N SER A 6 -13.17 -3.08 1.50
CA SER A 6 -14.12 -4.12 1.11
C SER A 6 -13.87 -5.39 1.92
N TYR A 7 -14.95 -5.98 2.43
CA TYR A 7 -14.88 -7.17 3.27
C TYR A 7 -14.15 -8.33 2.59
N ASN A 8 -14.38 -8.52 1.31
CA ASN A 8 -13.83 -9.67 0.59
C ASN A 8 -12.32 -9.59 0.36
N ILE A 9 -11.69 -8.41 0.47
CA ILE A 9 -10.24 -8.28 0.31
C ILE A 9 -9.50 -8.20 1.64
N ASN A 10 -10.21 -8.12 2.77
CA ASN A 10 -9.58 -8.02 4.09
C ASN A 10 -8.54 -9.11 4.34
N PRO A 11 -8.83 -10.40 4.12
CA PRO A 11 -7.83 -11.45 4.37
C PRO A 11 -6.60 -11.30 3.47
N VAL A 12 -6.80 -10.90 2.22
CA VAL A 12 -5.72 -10.72 1.25
C VAL A 12 -4.82 -9.56 1.66
N VAL A 13 -5.42 -8.43 2.03
CA VAL A 13 -4.70 -7.25 2.49
C VAL A 13 -3.92 -7.55 3.76
N ASN A 14 -4.55 -8.25 4.71
CA ASN A 14 -3.90 -8.61 5.96
C ASN A 14 -2.71 -9.55 5.75
N GLU A 15 -2.84 -10.52 4.87
CA GLU A 15 -1.73 -11.43 4.56
C GLU A 15 -0.56 -10.65 3.97
N PHE A 16 -0.84 -9.77 3.02
CA PHE A 16 0.20 -8.93 2.40
C PHE A 16 0.90 -8.06 3.43
N LEU A 17 0.14 -7.35 4.26
CA LEU A 17 0.70 -6.45 5.27
C LEU A 17 1.53 -7.20 6.31
N ASN A 18 1.09 -8.39 6.74
CA ASN A 18 1.84 -9.18 7.71
C ASN A 18 3.22 -9.57 7.14
N LYS A 19 3.27 -9.97 5.88
CA LYS A 19 4.54 -10.33 5.24
C LYS A 19 5.43 -9.12 5.03
N VAL A 20 4.85 -7.97 4.66
CA VAL A 20 5.60 -6.72 4.50
C VAL A 20 6.15 -6.26 5.85
N LYS A 21 5.39 -6.37 6.94
CA LYS A 21 5.85 -6.03 8.28
C LYS A 21 7.06 -6.87 8.67
N ILE A 22 7.04 -8.16 8.39
CA ILE A 22 8.16 -9.06 8.70
C ILE A 22 9.40 -8.64 7.90
N LEU A 23 9.21 -8.31 6.64
CA LEU A 23 10.31 -7.92 5.76
C LEU A 23 10.94 -6.57 6.15
N LEU A 24 10.11 -5.57 6.44
CA LEU A 24 10.58 -4.20 6.63
C LEU A 24 10.79 -3.82 8.10
N GLY A 25 10.14 -4.51 9.02
CA GLY A 25 10.26 -4.21 10.44
C GLY A 25 9.88 -2.77 10.76
N ASN A 26 10.68 -2.12 11.60
CA ASN A 26 10.40 -0.76 12.03
C ASN A 26 10.69 0.31 10.95
N ARG A 27 11.17 -0.09 9.79
CA ARG A 27 11.35 0.82 8.64
C ARG A 27 10.01 1.06 7.93
N LEU A 28 9.01 0.24 8.14
CA LEU A 28 7.66 0.44 7.63
C LEU A 28 6.97 1.49 8.51
N LYS A 29 6.61 2.63 7.91
CA LYS A 29 6.03 3.76 8.66
C LYS A 29 4.53 3.89 8.43
N LYS A 30 4.05 3.59 7.23
CA LYS A 30 2.65 3.77 6.89
C LYS A 30 2.30 2.91 5.69
N ALA A 31 1.06 2.45 5.62
CA ALA A 31 0.54 1.76 4.45
C ALA A 31 -0.85 2.28 4.16
N ILE A 32 -1.13 2.57 2.89
CA ILE A 32 -2.38 3.19 2.46
C ILE A 32 -2.97 2.39 1.32
N LEU A 33 -4.23 1.95 1.48
CA LEU A 33 -5.03 1.43 0.38
C LEU A 33 -5.59 2.61 -0.40
N TYR A 34 -5.36 2.64 -1.70
CA TYR A 34 -5.88 3.71 -2.56
C TYR A 34 -6.48 3.10 -3.81
N GLY A 35 -6.92 3.95 -4.75
CA GLY A 35 -7.49 3.47 -5.99
C GLY A 35 -8.93 2.98 -5.83
N SER A 36 -9.38 2.12 -6.75
CA SER A 36 -10.78 1.76 -6.85
C SER A 36 -11.33 1.05 -5.61
N TYR A 37 -10.55 0.20 -4.96
CA TYR A 37 -11.01 -0.46 -3.72
C TYR A 37 -11.18 0.53 -2.56
N ALA A 38 -10.39 1.59 -2.53
CA ALA A 38 -10.55 2.62 -1.50
C ALA A 38 -11.75 3.52 -1.79
N ARG A 39 -11.99 3.83 -3.08
CA ARG A 39 -13.12 4.66 -3.48
C ARG A 39 -14.45 3.91 -3.48
N GLY A 40 -14.42 2.59 -3.63
CA GLY A 40 -15.64 1.77 -3.71
C GLY A 40 -16.16 1.54 -5.12
N ASP A 41 -15.45 1.99 -6.14
CA ASP A 41 -15.87 1.81 -7.54
C ASP A 41 -15.12 0.67 -8.25
N TYR A 42 -14.66 -0.31 -7.47
CA TYR A 42 -13.94 -1.48 -7.99
C TYR A 42 -14.89 -2.46 -8.70
N ASN A 43 -14.26 -3.31 -9.50
CA ASN A 43 -14.92 -4.45 -10.14
C ASN A 43 -14.01 -5.68 -10.04
N ASN A 44 -14.42 -6.79 -10.66
CA ASN A 44 -13.69 -8.06 -10.57
C ASN A 44 -12.29 -8.01 -11.17
N SER A 45 -12.01 -7.03 -12.02
CA SER A 45 -10.70 -6.86 -12.67
C SER A 45 -9.82 -5.84 -11.98
N SER A 46 -10.29 -5.22 -10.90
CA SER A 46 -9.54 -4.18 -10.21
C SER A 46 -8.37 -4.76 -9.44
N ASP A 47 -7.22 -4.06 -9.51
CA ASP A 47 -6.07 -4.37 -8.67
C ASP A 47 -6.27 -3.74 -7.28
N ILE A 48 -5.63 -4.35 -6.30
CA ILE A 48 -5.60 -3.80 -4.94
C ILE A 48 -4.35 -2.91 -4.84
N ASP A 49 -4.55 -1.60 -4.84
CA ASP A 49 -3.45 -0.63 -4.85
C ASP A 49 -3.05 -0.28 -3.43
N ILE A 50 -1.82 -0.60 -3.05
CA ILE A 50 -1.31 -0.33 -1.70
C ILE A 50 0.00 0.45 -1.80
N MET A 51 0.04 1.62 -1.13
CA MET A 51 1.26 2.40 -1.02
C MET A 51 1.95 2.07 0.30
N ILE A 52 3.21 1.69 0.21
CA ILE A 52 4.08 1.38 1.35
C ILE A 52 5.00 2.57 1.56
N LEU A 53 4.92 3.19 2.72
CA LEU A 53 5.76 4.33 3.07
C LEU A 53 6.76 3.94 4.13
N THR A 54 8.03 4.25 3.86
CA THR A 54 9.18 3.86 4.68
C THR A 54 10.08 5.06 4.94
N ASP A 55 11.06 4.87 5.81
CA ASP A 55 12.15 5.84 5.96
C ASP A 55 13.39 5.45 5.13
N PHE A 56 13.19 4.57 4.16
CA PHE A 56 14.26 4.11 3.28
C PHE A 56 14.80 5.21 2.38
N SER A 57 16.09 5.14 2.11
CA SER A 57 16.71 5.92 1.04
C SER A 57 16.25 5.38 -0.33
N LYS A 58 16.56 6.15 -1.39
CA LYS A 58 16.25 5.72 -2.76
C LYS A 58 16.88 4.36 -3.07
N GLU A 59 18.13 4.16 -2.65
CA GLU A 59 18.86 2.91 -2.89
C GLU A 59 18.22 1.74 -2.16
N GLU A 60 17.80 1.95 -0.91
CA GLU A 60 17.12 0.92 -0.15
C GLU A 60 15.78 0.57 -0.75
N ILE A 61 15.04 1.55 -1.26
CA ILE A 61 13.76 1.30 -1.95
C ILE A 61 13.98 0.40 -3.16
N GLU A 62 15.02 0.67 -3.95
CA GLU A 62 15.33 -0.17 -5.11
C GLU A 62 15.68 -1.60 -4.71
N GLU A 63 16.39 -1.75 -3.59
CA GLU A 63 16.76 -3.07 -3.06
C GLU A 63 15.51 -3.88 -2.66
N TYR A 64 14.54 -3.24 -2.01
CA TYR A 64 13.38 -3.94 -1.48
C TYR A 64 12.19 -4.05 -2.43
N ARG A 65 12.21 -3.29 -3.53
CA ARG A 65 11.08 -3.27 -4.49
C ARG A 65 10.71 -4.66 -4.99
N ASP A 66 11.70 -5.43 -5.42
CA ASP A 66 11.46 -6.77 -5.98
C ASP A 66 10.95 -7.72 -4.90
N LYS A 67 11.46 -7.63 -3.69
CA LYS A 67 11.02 -8.48 -2.58
C LYS A 67 9.56 -8.24 -2.25
N ILE A 68 9.11 -6.99 -2.28
CA ILE A 68 7.71 -6.65 -2.04
C ILE A 68 6.84 -7.13 -3.19
N SER A 69 7.31 -6.96 -4.43
CA SER A 69 6.60 -7.46 -5.60
C SER A 69 6.46 -8.98 -5.57
N ASP A 70 7.48 -9.69 -5.11
CA ASP A 70 7.43 -11.15 -4.98
C ASP A 70 6.35 -11.58 -3.98
N ILE A 71 6.22 -10.87 -2.86
CA ILE A 71 5.16 -11.14 -1.88
C ILE A 71 3.79 -10.97 -2.54
N ALA A 72 3.60 -9.88 -3.28
CA ALA A 72 2.34 -9.62 -3.97
C ALA A 72 2.03 -10.71 -5.01
N PHE A 73 3.03 -11.16 -5.75
CA PHE A 73 2.85 -12.19 -6.77
C PHE A 73 2.48 -13.54 -6.14
N ASP A 74 3.11 -13.90 -5.03
CA ASP A 74 2.78 -15.15 -4.33
C ASP A 74 1.32 -15.14 -3.87
N ILE A 75 0.84 -14.01 -3.41
CA ILE A 75 -0.55 -13.86 -2.98
C ILE A 75 -1.49 -13.96 -4.19
N GLU A 76 -1.11 -13.37 -5.32
CA GLU A 76 -1.90 -13.50 -6.55
C GLU A 76 -2.04 -14.97 -6.96
N LEU A 77 -0.94 -15.71 -6.92
CA LEU A 77 -0.96 -17.13 -7.29
C LEU A 77 -1.85 -17.96 -6.38
N SER A 78 -1.92 -17.62 -5.09
CA SER A 78 -2.71 -18.42 -4.14
C SER A 78 -4.16 -17.97 -4.02
N THR A 79 -4.48 -16.70 -4.31
CA THR A 79 -5.81 -16.15 -4.07
C THR A 79 -6.52 -15.67 -5.32
N GLY A 80 -5.79 -15.40 -6.40
CA GLY A 80 -6.34 -14.78 -7.61
C GLY A 80 -6.45 -13.27 -7.54
N TYR A 81 -6.26 -12.66 -6.37
CA TYR A 81 -6.27 -11.20 -6.24
C TYR A 81 -4.92 -10.61 -6.59
N ILE A 82 -4.92 -9.54 -7.40
CA ILE A 82 -3.71 -8.85 -7.80
C ILE A 82 -3.48 -7.66 -6.88
N ILE A 83 -2.33 -7.64 -6.22
CA ILE A 83 -1.92 -6.50 -5.40
C ILE A 83 -0.88 -5.73 -6.20
N SER A 84 -1.08 -4.42 -6.33
CA SER A 84 -0.13 -3.51 -6.99
C SER A 84 0.53 -2.64 -5.93
N PRO A 85 1.69 -3.04 -5.40
CA PRO A 85 2.35 -2.27 -4.36
C PRO A 85 3.24 -1.19 -4.95
N ILE A 86 3.26 -0.03 -4.30
CA ILE A 86 4.22 1.04 -4.58
C ILE A 86 4.93 1.35 -3.28
N ILE A 87 6.27 1.37 -3.31
CA ILE A 87 7.08 1.72 -2.14
C ILE A 87 7.72 3.10 -2.34
N ARG A 88 7.60 3.97 -1.33
CA ARG A 88 8.11 5.35 -1.37
C ARG A 88 8.68 5.76 -0.02
N ASN A 89 9.49 6.80 -0.02
CA ASN A 89 9.97 7.43 1.20
C ASN A 89 8.86 8.32 1.76
N ILE A 90 8.61 8.22 3.09
CA ILE A 90 7.48 8.92 3.72
C ILE A 90 7.66 10.43 3.71
N ASP A 91 8.88 10.93 3.90
CA ASP A 91 9.10 12.38 3.93
C ASP A 91 8.87 13.01 2.55
N ILE A 92 9.32 12.31 1.51
CA ILE A 92 9.09 12.76 0.13
C ILE A 92 7.60 12.70 -0.20
N PHE A 93 6.91 11.65 0.22
CA PHE A 93 5.48 11.55 0.03
C PHE A 93 4.76 12.75 0.66
N ASN A 94 5.08 13.05 1.91
CA ASN A 94 4.44 14.16 2.64
C ASN A 94 4.68 15.51 1.97
N ILE A 95 5.87 15.72 1.41
CA ILE A 95 6.15 16.95 0.68
C ILE A 95 5.32 17.01 -0.61
N ARG A 96 5.23 15.91 -1.33
CA ARG A 96 4.58 15.87 -2.64
C ARG A 96 3.05 15.91 -2.59
N THR A 97 2.45 15.58 -1.46
CA THR A 97 0.98 15.61 -1.34
C THR A 97 0.39 16.99 -1.60
N SER A 98 1.16 18.05 -1.39
CA SER A 98 0.67 19.41 -1.57
C SER A 98 0.66 19.88 -3.02
N TYR A 99 1.40 19.22 -3.93
CA TYR A 99 1.51 19.73 -5.31
C TYR A 99 1.49 18.66 -6.41
N ILE A 100 1.63 17.38 -6.08
CA ILE A 100 1.53 16.30 -7.08
C ILE A 100 0.17 15.64 -6.95
N PRO A 101 -0.69 15.74 -7.97
CA PRO A 101 -2.09 15.25 -7.89
C PRO A 101 -2.20 13.80 -7.47
N PHE A 102 -1.34 12.92 -7.98
CA PHE A 102 -1.38 11.51 -7.60
C PHE A 102 -1.23 11.32 -6.10
N TYR A 103 -0.20 11.95 -5.49
CA TYR A 103 0.03 11.81 -4.06
C TYR A 103 -1.05 12.49 -3.23
N HIS A 104 -1.56 13.63 -3.70
CA HIS A 104 -2.69 14.30 -3.05
C HIS A 104 -3.91 13.39 -3.01
N ASN A 105 -4.21 12.71 -4.12
CA ASN A 105 -5.36 11.81 -4.19
C ASN A 105 -5.19 10.58 -3.32
N VAL A 106 -3.98 10.02 -3.25
CA VAL A 106 -3.69 8.89 -2.35
C VAL A 106 -3.97 9.29 -0.91
N GLU A 107 -3.50 10.45 -0.49
CA GLU A 107 -3.72 10.94 0.87
C GLU A 107 -5.21 11.19 1.13
N LYS A 108 -5.89 11.84 0.20
CA LYS A 108 -7.28 12.29 0.39
C LYS A 108 -8.27 11.12 0.36
N GLU A 109 -8.10 10.19 -0.58
CA GLU A 109 -9.06 9.11 -0.82
C GLU A 109 -8.68 7.80 -0.14
N GLY A 110 -7.43 7.67 0.28
CA GLY A 110 -6.89 6.43 0.78
C GLY A 110 -7.44 6.00 2.12
N VAL A 111 -7.39 4.69 2.35
CA VAL A 111 -7.68 4.08 3.65
C VAL A 111 -6.35 3.76 4.31
N ILE A 112 -6.10 4.34 5.48
CA ILE A 112 -4.86 4.11 6.20
C ILE A 112 -4.91 2.75 6.86
N LEU A 113 -3.98 1.87 6.48
CA LEU A 113 -3.92 0.49 6.96
C LEU A 113 -2.97 0.36 8.15
N ILE A 114 -1.88 1.13 8.15
CA ILE A 114 -0.84 1.11 9.19
C ILE A 114 -0.36 2.54 9.42
N GLY A 115 -0.14 2.91 10.70
CA GLY A 115 0.61 4.11 11.04
C GLY A 115 -0.16 5.41 11.17
N TRP A 116 -1.47 5.38 11.07
CA TRP A 116 -2.26 6.62 11.05
C TRP A 116 -2.27 7.38 12.38
N TRP A 117 -2.04 6.69 13.48
CA TRP A 117 -2.09 7.32 14.82
C TRP A 117 -0.73 7.82 15.31
N LYS A 118 0.28 7.66 14.51
CA LYS A 118 1.64 8.06 14.90
C LYS A 118 1.98 9.46 14.44
#